data_e2cfef0032f30a9c3f581f84e2e695b0
#
_entry.id   e2cfef0032f30a9c3f581f84e2e695b0
#
_cell.length_a   1.000
_cell.length_b   1.000
_cell.length_c   1.000
_cell.angle_alpha   90.00
_cell.angle_beta   90.00
_cell.angle_gamma   90.00
#
_symmetry.space_group_name_H-M   'P 1'
#
loop_
_entity.id
_entity.type
_entity.pdbx_description
1 polymer ?
#
loop_
_entity_poly.entity_id
_entity_poly.type
_entity_poly.pdbx_seq_one_letter_code
_entity_poly.pdbx_strand_id
1 'polypeptide(L)' 'MISVIVPVYNVEKYLRQCLESLSAQTLDDIEVIIVDDGSPDGCPAICDEYAAKDAHMKVIHKEN' A
#
# COMPACT_ATOMS: atom_id res chain seq x y z
N MET A 1 18.75 -2.49 -0.85
CA MET A 1 17.32 -2.21 -0.57
C MET A 1 16.47 -2.50 -1.79
N ILE A 2 15.36 -3.16 -1.60
CA ILE A 2 14.42 -3.49 -2.67
C ILE A 2 13.17 -2.64 -2.48
N SER A 3 12.77 -1.91 -3.52
CA SER A 3 11.54 -1.14 -3.50
C SER A 3 10.46 -1.86 -4.29
N VAL A 4 9.31 -2.07 -3.67
CA VAL A 4 8.16 -2.70 -4.31
C VAL A 4 7.12 -1.62 -4.55
N ILE A 5 6.73 -1.44 -5.80
CA ILE A 5 5.73 -0.45 -6.17
C ILE A 5 4.38 -1.14 -6.33
N VAL A 6 3.40 -0.68 -5.58
CA VAL A 6 2.05 -1.26 -5.61
C VAL A 6 1.07 -0.21 -6.13
N PRO A 7 0.66 -0.32 -7.38
CA PRO A 7 -0.36 0.59 -7.92
C PRO A 7 -1.74 0.21 -7.38
N VAL A 8 -2.51 1.19 -6.96
CA VAL A 8 -3.82 0.97 -6.34
C VAL A 8 -4.87 1.83 -7.02
N TYR A 9 -5.87 1.18 -7.60
CA TYR A 9 -7.03 1.87 -8.13
C TYR A 9 -8.24 0.94 -8.09
N ASN A 10 -9.26 1.32 -7.33
CA ASN A 10 -10.54 0.60 -7.26
C ASN A 10 -10.39 -0.90 -6.93
N VAL A 11 -9.50 -1.23 -6.00
CA VAL A 11 -9.20 -2.62 -5.64
C VAL A 11 -9.45 -2.88 -4.15
N GLU A 12 -10.39 -2.17 -3.56
CA GLU A 12 -10.65 -2.23 -2.13
C GLU A 12 -10.85 -3.65 -1.62
N LYS A 13 -11.54 -4.48 -2.39
CA LYS A 13 -11.82 -5.86 -1.98
C LYS A 13 -10.57 -6.70 -1.81
N TYR A 14 -9.51 -6.39 -2.54
CA TYR A 14 -8.28 -7.17 -2.54
C TYR A 14 -7.14 -6.50 -1.80
N LEU A 15 -7.27 -5.20 -1.54
CA LEU A 15 -6.17 -4.40 -1.05
C LEU A 15 -5.68 -4.85 0.32
N ARG A 16 -6.59 -5.09 1.26
CA ARG A 16 -6.20 -5.54 2.59
C ARG A 16 -5.43 -6.83 2.53
N GLN A 17 -5.91 -7.79 1.75
CA GLN A 17 -5.25 -9.08 1.60
C GLN A 17 -3.86 -8.91 1.00
N CYS A 18 -3.73 -8.05 -0.01
CA CYS A 18 -2.46 -7.78 -0.66
C CYS A 18 -1.47 -7.14 0.32
N LEU A 19 -1.91 -6.12 1.06
CA LEU A 19 -1.04 -5.43 2.00
C LEU A 19 -0.67 -6.31 3.19
N GLU A 20 -1.60 -7.15 3.67
CA GLU A 20 -1.28 -8.11 4.73
C GLU A 20 -0.20 -9.09 4.28
N SER A 21 -0.30 -9.56 3.04
CA SER A 21 0.69 -10.47 2.49
C SER A 21 2.06 -9.81 2.41
N LEU A 22 2.12 -8.55 1.99
CA LEU A 22 3.38 -7.82 1.92
C LEU A 22 3.93 -7.52 3.31
N SER A 23 3.06 -7.19 4.26
CA SER A 23 3.47 -6.92 5.64
C SER A 23 4.03 -8.16 6.33
N ALA A 24 3.55 -9.34 5.95
CA ALA A 24 4.04 -10.59 6.50
C ALA A 24 5.44 -10.94 6.01
N GLN A 25 5.88 -10.34 4.91
CA GLN A 25 7.22 -10.56 4.39
C GLN A 25 8.18 -9.60 5.08
N THR A 26 8.62 -9.96 6.27
CA THR A 26 9.45 -9.09 7.10
C THR A 26 10.92 -9.17 6.68
N LEU A 27 11.23 -8.62 5.51
CA LEU A 27 12.62 -8.45 5.11
C LEU A 27 12.99 -7.00 5.40
N ASP A 28 14.03 -6.79 6.19
CA ASP A 28 14.45 -5.45 6.60
C ASP A 28 14.86 -4.56 5.42
N ASP A 29 15.14 -5.19 4.29
CA ASP A 29 15.64 -4.51 3.10
C ASP A 29 14.55 -4.18 2.09
N ILE A 30 13.29 -4.29 2.48
CA ILE A 30 12.17 -4.02 1.57
C ILE A 30 11.49 -2.71 1.96
N GLU A 31 11.25 -1.88 0.96
CA GLU A 31 10.40 -0.70 1.08
C GLU A 31 9.20 -0.88 0.15
N VAL A 32 7.99 -0.75 0.68
CA VAL A 32 6.77 -0.87 -0.11
C VAL A 32 6.23 0.54 -0.36
N ILE A 33 6.09 0.90 -1.63
CA ILE A 33 5.55 2.19 -2.02
C ILE A 33 4.18 1.95 -2.66
N ILE A 34 3.14 2.38 -1.97
CA ILE A 34 1.77 2.23 -2.44
C ILE A 34 1.37 3.49 -3.17
N VAL A 35 1.05 3.37 -4.45
CA VAL A 35 0.63 4.51 -5.25
C VAL A 35 -0.88 4.44 -5.42
N ASP A 36 -1.60 5.30 -4.71
CA ASP A 36 -3.04 5.41 -4.81
C ASP A 36 -3.37 6.41 -5.92
N ASP A 37 -3.90 5.92 -7.03
CA ASP A 37 -4.13 6.71 -8.24
C ASP A 37 -5.56 7.24 -8.27
N GLY A 38 -5.94 7.99 -7.24
CA GLY A 38 -7.26 8.62 -7.18
C GLY A 38 -8.40 7.64 -7.06
N SER A 39 -8.22 6.58 -6.27
CA SER A 39 -9.22 5.54 -6.14
C SER A 39 -10.54 6.09 -5.56
N PRO A 40 -11.69 5.75 -6.17
CA PRO A 40 -12.98 6.25 -5.71
C PRO A 40 -13.56 5.48 -4.52
N ASP A 41 -12.94 4.40 -4.13
CA ASP A 41 -13.43 3.53 -3.04
C ASP A 41 -12.66 3.80 -1.74
N GLY A 42 -12.63 2.83 -0.83
CA GLY A 42 -11.96 2.95 0.45
C GLY A 42 -10.46 2.75 0.43
N CYS A 43 -9.85 2.57 -0.74
CA CYS A 43 -8.41 2.32 -0.84
C CYS A 43 -7.55 3.39 -0.15
N PRO A 44 -7.82 4.70 -0.30
CA PRO A 44 -6.97 5.70 0.35
C PRO A 44 -6.88 5.51 1.86
N ALA A 45 -8.02 5.24 2.51
CA ALA A 45 -8.04 5.04 3.96
C ALA A 45 -7.30 3.77 4.36
N ILE A 46 -7.45 2.70 3.58
CA ILE A 46 -6.77 1.44 3.83
C ILE A 46 -5.26 1.61 3.68
N CYS A 47 -4.82 2.30 2.64
CA CYS A 47 -3.41 2.57 2.43
C CYS A 47 -2.81 3.33 3.61
N ASP A 48 -3.49 4.38 4.07
CA ASP A 48 -3.02 5.18 5.20
C ASP A 48 -2.95 4.35 6.47
N GLU A 49 -3.92 3.46 6.67
CA GLU A 49 -3.94 2.57 7.83
C GLU A 49 -2.68 1.69 7.86
N TYR A 50 -2.33 1.09 6.74
CA TYR A 50 -1.15 0.21 6.69
C TYR A 50 0.16 0.98 6.76
N ALA A 51 0.22 2.16 6.17
CA ALA A 51 1.41 3.00 6.27
C ALA A 51 1.67 3.43 7.71
N ALA A 52 0.61 3.64 8.49
CA ALA A 52 0.74 4.00 9.90
C ALA A 52 1.19 2.82 10.76
N LYS A 53 0.82 1.60 10.37
CA LYS A 53 1.17 0.38 11.11
C LYS A 53 2.57 -0.12 10.79
N ASP A 54 3.04 0.10 9.57
CA ASP A 54 4.26 -0.54 9.08
C ASP A 54 5.20 0.54 8.53
N ALA A 55 6.34 0.70 9.20
CA ALA A 55 7.32 1.70 8.82
C ALA A 55 7.95 1.44 7.44
N HIS A 56 7.81 0.22 6.92
CA HIS A 56 8.34 -0.12 5.60
C HIS A 56 7.39 0.28 4.48
N MET A 57 6.17 0.71 4.81
CA MET A 57 5.18 1.09 3.82
C MET A 57 5.05 2.60 3.73
N LYS A 58 5.04 3.11 2.51
CA LYS A 58 4.81 4.51 2.21
C LYS A 58 3.67 4.63 1.23
N VAL A 59 2.90 5.70 1.34
CA VAL A 59 1.75 5.91 0.48
C VAL A 59 1.91 7.22 -0.29
N ILE A 60 1.66 7.17 -1.58
CA ILE A 60 1.59 8.35 -2.43
C ILE A 60 0.17 8.43 -2.97
N HIS A 61 -0.53 9.52 -2.66
CA HIS A 61 -1.86 9.77 -3.19
C HIS A 61 -1.75 10.68 -4.41
N LYS A 62 -2.32 10.23 -5.51
CA LYS A 62 -2.32 10.98 -6.76
C LYS A 62 -3.76 11.22 -7.20
N GLU A 63 -3.99 12.29 -7.91
CA GLU A 63 -5.27 12.52 -8.56
C GLU A 63 -5.35 11.69 -9.83
N ASN A 64 -6.52 11.10 -10.04
CA ASN A 64 -6.76 10.31 -11.25
C ASN A 64 -7.06 11.23 -12.42
#